data_6e4f5900b01a41c46ba28c8c00ceb253
#
_entry.id   6e4f5900b01a41c46ba28c8c00ceb253
#
_cell.length_a   1.000
_cell.length_b   1.000
_cell.length_c   1.000
_cell.angle_alpha   90.00
_cell.angle_beta   90.00
_cell.angle_gamma   90.00
#
_symmetry.space_group_name_H-M   'P 1'
#
loop_
_entity.id
_entity.type
_entity.pdbx_description
1 polymer ?
#
loop_
_entity_poly.entity_id
_entity_poly.type
_entity_poly.pdbx_seq_one_letter_code
_entity_poly.pdbx_strand_id
1 'polypeptide(L)'
;MSLMRDEIRDHSAEEMLFIRRAVIAFLLVVVCFAVLIVNLYRLQVEQHDFYQTRSNQNDIKMLPIAPSRGLIFDRNGIPLVQNITLYRLQVIPSKIADMTALLQQLTPIVDLTPQDIADFRDDMHHTSRYKEVTLKSDLSDIEVARFAVNEFHFPGVTVESYQQRAYPYGAELAHVVGYVSKINDSDLQKLAKAGEEENYAADHNIGKQGIEGYYEKALHGTTGYQEVEVDNHGRVVRLLKEVPPVAGKNIYLTLDLHLQQYIESVLKGQRAAVVAVDPRDGGVLAMVSSPSYDPNPFVRGIGYQAYRSLLENPDRPLINRVTQGLYPPASTVKPYMALSALSAVGGHAAPPPPPPPRPPRGTTKSVATGSGRPVDGLMVTDMAE
;
A
#
# COMPACT_ATOMS: atom_id res chain seq x y z
N MET A 1 -39.27 60.78 -84.80
CA MET A 1 -38.94 61.86 -83.86
C MET A 1 -38.81 61.30 -82.50
N SER A 2 -37.58 60.91 -82.14
CA SER A 2 -37.26 60.29 -80.80
C SER A 2 -36.69 61.43 -79.95
N LEU A 3 -37.38 61.78 -78.89
CA LEU A 3 -36.90 62.70 -77.89
C LEU A 3 -35.99 61.90 -76.93
N MET A 4 -34.67 62.13 -77.08
CA MET A 4 -33.70 61.76 -76.06
C MET A 4 -33.93 62.66 -74.85
N ARG A 5 -34.37 62.10 -73.74
CA ARG A 5 -34.28 62.72 -72.44
C ARG A 5 -32.85 62.57 -71.96
N ASP A 6 -32.06 63.66 -72.04
CA ASP A 6 -30.82 63.74 -71.28
C ASP A 6 -31.16 63.79 -69.81
N GLU A 7 -30.91 62.68 -69.06
CA GLU A 7 -30.86 62.74 -67.65
C GLU A 7 -29.67 63.56 -67.23
N ILE A 8 -29.92 64.74 -66.69
CA ILE A 8 -28.90 65.63 -66.08
C ILE A 8 -28.44 64.85 -64.80
N ARG A 9 -27.39 64.06 -64.95
CA ARG A 9 -26.72 63.45 -63.80
C ARG A 9 -25.93 64.56 -63.10
N ASP A 10 -26.41 64.96 -61.91
CA ASP A 10 -25.70 65.86 -61.03
C ASP A 10 -24.55 65.12 -60.33
N HIS A 11 -23.42 65.07 -61.03
CA HIS A 11 -22.23 64.31 -60.55
C HIS A 11 -21.76 64.85 -59.17
N SER A 12 -22.00 66.09 -58.82
CA SER A 12 -21.62 66.71 -57.53
C SER A 12 -22.50 66.15 -56.37
N ALA A 13 -23.76 65.97 -56.65
CA ALA A 13 -24.68 65.36 -55.64
C ALA A 13 -24.44 63.86 -55.41
N GLU A 14 -24.14 63.09 -56.47
CA GLU A 14 -23.78 61.74 -56.38
C GLU A 14 -22.44 61.48 -55.65
N GLU A 15 -21.46 62.32 -55.92
CA GLU A 15 -20.14 62.30 -55.26
C GLU A 15 -20.26 62.64 -53.76
N MET A 16 -21.05 63.60 -53.37
CA MET A 16 -21.33 63.89 -51.97
C MET A 16 -22.06 62.78 -51.25
N LEU A 17 -23.02 62.14 -51.93
CA LEU A 17 -23.73 60.98 -51.35
C LEU A 17 -22.79 59.77 -51.17
N PHE A 18 -21.89 59.54 -52.12
CA PHE A 18 -20.90 58.50 -52.04
C PHE A 18 -19.93 58.71 -50.89
N ILE A 19 -19.35 59.91 -50.80
CA ILE A 19 -18.46 60.36 -49.72
C ILE A 19 -19.16 60.21 -48.37
N ARG A 20 -20.40 60.65 -48.24
CA ARG A 20 -21.17 60.52 -47.00
C ARG A 20 -21.40 59.12 -46.60
N ARG A 21 -21.72 58.22 -47.54
CA ARG A 21 -21.86 56.71 -47.28
C ARG A 21 -20.53 56.12 -46.93
N ALA A 22 -19.44 56.48 -47.60
CA ALA A 22 -18.09 56.01 -47.29
C ALA A 22 -17.64 56.42 -45.87
N VAL A 23 -17.89 57.67 -45.48
CA VAL A 23 -17.59 58.18 -44.13
C VAL A 23 -18.42 57.45 -43.07
N ILE A 24 -19.72 57.22 -43.32
CA ILE A 24 -20.58 56.50 -42.41
C ILE A 24 -20.08 54.99 -42.23
N ALA A 25 -19.76 54.34 -43.35
CA ALA A 25 -19.20 52.99 -43.32
C ALA A 25 -17.86 52.94 -42.59
N PHE A 26 -16.97 53.90 -42.83
CA PHE A 26 -15.70 54.03 -42.12
C PHE A 26 -15.90 54.23 -40.63
N LEU A 27 -16.78 55.13 -40.20
CA LEU A 27 -17.11 55.30 -38.77
C LEU A 27 -17.67 54.07 -38.14
N LEU A 28 -18.53 53.33 -38.84
CA LEU A 28 -19.08 52.07 -38.35
C LEU A 28 -17.97 51.02 -38.11
N VAL A 29 -17.02 50.91 -39.05
CA VAL A 29 -15.84 50.04 -38.88
C VAL A 29 -15.00 50.46 -37.71
N VAL A 30 -14.74 51.78 -37.52
CA VAL A 30 -13.97 52.30 -36.39
C VAL A 30 -14.68 51.97 -35.06
N VAL A 31 -16.00 52.13 -34.98
CA VAL A 31 -16.78 51.77 -33.79
C VAL A 31 -16.71 50.28 -33.52
N CYS A 32 -16.83 49.41 -34.52
CA CYS A 32 -16.65 47.97 -34.36
C CYS A 32 -15.25 47.62 -33.84
N PHE A 33 -14.21 48.26 -34.37
CA PHE A 33 -12.84 48.04 -33.89
C PHE A 33 -12.66 48.55 -32.45
N ALA A 34 -13.23 49.68 -32.08
CA ALA A 34 -13.19 50.18 -30.72
C ALA A 34 -13.88 49.20 -29.73
N VAL A 35 -15.03 48.63 -30.10
CA VAL A 35 -15.70 47.61 -29.31
C VAL A 35 -14.84 46.35 -29.16
N LEU A 36 -14.17 45.90 -30.23
CA LEU A 36 -13.25 44.75 -30.15
C LEU A 36 -12.04 45.02 -29.23
N ILE A 37 -11.44 46.23 -29.34
CA ILE A 37 -10.31 46.61 -28.48
C ILE A 37 -10.74 46.65 -27.01
N VAL A 38 -11.89 47.25 -26.71
CA VAL A 38 -12.44 47.30 -25.33
C VAL A 38 -12.72 45.90 -24.82
N ASN A 39 -13.27 45.02 -25.66
CA ASN A 39 -13.54 43.62 -25.27
C ASN A 39 -12.22 42.84 -25.06
N LEU A 40 -11.22 43.05 -25.92
CA LEU A 40 -9.90 42.45 -25.78
C LEU A 40 -9.19 42.92 -24.50
N TYR A 41 -9.29 44.23 -24.20
CA TYR A 41 -8.75 44.81 -22.97
C TYR A 41 -9.42 44.19 -21.73
N ARG A 42 -10.74 44.05 -21.72
CA ARG A 42 -11.47 43.40 -20.63
C ARG A 42 -11.03 41.93 -20.42
N LEU A 43 -10.90 41.19 -21.49
CA LEU A 43 -10.49 39.78 -21.43
C LEU A 43 -9.03 39.58 -21.00
N GLN A 44 -8.12 40.45 -21.52
CA GLN A 44 -6.69 40.25 -21.28
C GLN A 44 -6.14 41.00 -20.05
N VAL A 45 -6.82 42.06 -19.59
CA VAL A 45 -6.35 42.87 -18.45
C VAL A 45 -7.28 42.75 -17.25
N GLU A 46 -8.57 43.09 -17.39
CA GLU A 46 -9.48 43.05 -16.23
C GLU A 46 -9.86 41.66 -15.80
N GLN A 47 -9.99 40.71 -16.73
CA GLN A 47 -10.41 39.35 -16.46
C GLN A 47 -9.27 38.33 -16.62
N HIS A 48 -8.03 38.81 -16.78
CA HIS A 48 -6.85 37.99 -16.96
C HIS A 48 -6.72 36.95 -15.81
N ASP A 49 -6.77 37.39 -14.57
CA ASP A 49 -6.63 36.54 -13.38
C ASP A 49 -7.75 35.51 -13.30
N PHE A 50 -8.98 35.89 -13.67
CA PHE A 50 -10.11 34.96 -13.68
C PHE A 50 -9.93 33.83 -14.71
N TYR A 51 -9.55 34.17 -15.94
CA TYR A 51 -9.35 33.16 -16.98
C TYR A 51 -8.07 32.36 -16.76
N GLN A 52 -7.03 32.98 -16.23
CA GLN A 52 -5.81 32.30 -15.85
C GLN A 52 -6.05 31.34 -14.70
N THR A 53 -6.77 31.73 -13.66
CA THR A 53 -7.16 30.85 -12.55
C THR A 53 -8.02 29.66 -13.03
N ARG A 54 -8.94 29.89 -13.97
CA ARG A 54 -9.78 28.84 -14.55
C ARG A 54 -9.00 27.90 -15.45
N SER A 55 -8.02 28.39 -16.20
CA SER A 55 -7.07 27.58 -16.97
C SER A 55 -6.18 26.76 -16.04
N ASN A 56 -5.60 27.38 -15.01
CA ASN A 56 -4.76 26.71 -14.02
C ASN A 56 -5.53 25.61 -13.26
N GLN A 57 -6.83 25.80 -12.97
CA GLN A 57 -7.64 24.76 -12.32
C GLN A 57 -7.86 23.53 -13.19
N ASN A 58 -7.86 23.66 -14.51
CA ASN A 58 -7.98 22.53 -15.41
C ASN A 58 -6.65 21.78 -15.62
N ASP A 59 -5.53 22.45 -15.35
CA ASP A 59 -4.19 21.95 -15.59
C ASP A 59 -3.46 21.52 -14.30
N ILE A 60 -4.09 21.70 -13.13
CA ILE A 60 -3.52 21.28 -11.84
C ILE A 60 -4.03 19.90 -11.48
N LYS A 61 -3.10 18.99 -11.21
CA LYS A 61 -3.38 17.67 -10.65
C LYS A 61 -2.76 17.52 -9.27
N MET A 62 -3.50 16.86 -8.39
CA MET A 62 -2.99 16.43 -7.10
C MET A 62 -2.47 15.00 -7.25
N LEU A 63 -1.16 14.82 -7.04
CA LEU A 63 -0.53 13.49 -7.00
C LEU A 63 -0.28 13.13 -5.55
N PRO A 64 -0.86 12.03 -5.05
CA PRO A 64 -0.64 11.60 -3.69
C PRO A 64 0.77 11.02 -3.52
N ILE A 65 1.38 11.25 -2.33
CA ILE A 65 2.68 10.73 -1.93
C ILE A 65 2.48 9.76 -0.77
N ALA A 66 2.89 8.51 -0.96
CA ALA A 66 2.79 7.48 0.07
C ALA A 66 3.63 7.82 1.31
N PRO A 67 3.08 7.66 2.53
CA PRO A 67 3.85 7.81 3.76
C PRO A 67 4.79 6.61 3.96
N SER A 68 5.88 6.82 4.69
CA SER A 68 6.71 5.71 5.15
C SER A 68 5.99 4.97 6.28
N ARG A 69 5.75 3.66 6.10
CA ARG A 69 5.06 2.84 7.09
C ARG A 69 5.90 2.67 8.35
N GLY A 70 5.29 2.76 9.54
CA GLY A 70 5.95 2.59 10.83
C GLY A 70 6.60 1.22 10.99
N LEU A 71 7.70 1.14 11.72
CA LEU A 71 8.42 -0.09 12.01
C LEU A 71 7.81 -0.82 13.22
N ILE A 72 8.04 -2.13 13.30
CA ILE A 72 7.62 -2.94 14.45
C ILE A 72 8.87 -3.50 15.10
N PHE A 73 9.01 -3.28 16.41
CA PHE A 73 10.16 -3.68 17.21
C PHE A 73 9.75 -4.67 18.31
N ASP A 74 10.69 -5.49 18.73
CA ASP A 74 10.56 -6.28 19.94
C ASP A 74 10.75 -5.39 21.20
N ARG A 75 10.66 -6.02 22.38
CA ARG A 75 10.88 -5.34 23.68
C ARG A 75 12.30 -4.78 23.86
N ASN A 76 13.28 -5.31 23.13
CA ASN A 76 14.70 -4.94 23.19
C ASN A 76 15.08 -3.91 22.11
N GLY A 77 14.12 -3.49 21.27
CA GLY A 77 14.35 -2.56 20.18
C GLY A 77 14.89 -3.23 18.90
N ILE A 78 14.81 -4.55 18.80
CA ILE A 78 15.19 -5.27 17.58
C ILE A 78 14.07 -5.12 16.55
N PRO A 79 14.35 -4.67 15.31
CA PRO A 79 13.32 -4.49 14.29
C PRO A 79 12.80 -5.85 13.80
N LEU A 80 11.54 -6.15 14.09
CA LEU A 80 10.85 -7.37 13.66
C LEU A 80 10.32 -7.26 12.24
N VAL A 81 9.93 -6.05 11.86
CA VAL A 81 9.43 -5.71 10.52
C VAL A 81 10.03 -4.38 10.10
N GLN A 82 10.48 -4.30 8.87
CA GLN A 82 11.15 -3.10 8.35
C GLN A 82 10.71 -2.80 6.92
N ASN A 83 11.06 -1.59 6.45
CA ASN A 83 10.87 -1.22 5.05
C ASN A 83 12.22 -1.28 4.35
N ILE A 84 12.27 -1.95 3.22
CA ILE A 84 13.45 -2.00 2.36
C ILE A 84 13.20 -1.17 1.11
N THR A 85 14.21 -0.45 0.66
CA THR A 85 14.15 0.28 -0.60
C THR A 85 14.49 -0.68 -1.73
N LEU A 86 13.58 -0.77 -2.68
CA LEU A 86 13.75 -1.54 -3.91
C LEU A 86 13.65 -0.61 -5.11
N TYR A 87 14.09 -1.07 -6.26
CA TYR A 87 14.08 -0.33 -7.50
C TYR A 87 13.22 -1.05 -8.52
N ARG A 88 12.46 -0.27 -9.31
CA ARG A 88 11.69 -0.76 -10.43
C ARG A 88 12.03 0.02 -11.69
N LEU A 89 12.03 -0.67 -12.82
CA LEU A 89 12.20 -0.06 -14.12
C LEU A 89 10.84 0.30 -14.69
N GLN A 90 10.64 1.58 -14.95
CA GLN A 90 9.40 2.11 -15.51
C GLN A 90 9.60 2.60 -16.94
N VAL A 91 8.58 2.42 -17.76
CA VAL A 91 8.56 2.84 -19.16
C VAL A 91 7.34 3.70 -19.41
N ILE A 92 7.52 4.85 -20.07
CA ILE A 92 6.44 5.68 -20.58
C ILE A 92 6.19 5.30 -22.06
N PRO A 93 5.15 4.51 -22.39
CA PRO A 93 4.97 3.97 -23.72
C PRO A 93 4.89 5.02 -24.83
N SER A 94 4.33 6.21 -24.54
CA SER A 94 4.21 7.30 -25.52
C SER A 94 5.54 7.91 -25.95
N LYS A 95 6.61 7.70 -25.20
CA LYS A 95 7.97 8.20 -25.52
C LYS A 95 8.79 7.19 -26.33
N ILE A 96 8.28 5.97 -26.52
CA ILE A 96 8.99 4.88 -27.19
C ILE A 96 8.47 4.70 -28.61
N ALA A 97 9.35 4.81 -29.60
CA ALA A 97 9.00 4.65 -31.00
C ALA A 97 8.84 3.17 -31.38
N ASP A 98 9.75 2.30 -30.93
CA ASP A 98 9.72 0.85 -31.16
C ASP A 98 9.91 0.10 -29.84
N MET A 99 8.83 -0.40 -29.30
CA MET A 99 8.81 -1.14 -28.03
C MET A 99 9.57 -2.47 -28.15
N THR A 100 9.54 -3.12 -29.32
CA THR A 100 10.22 -4.41 -29.51
C THR A 100 11.74 -4.24 -29.48
N ALA A 101 12.23 -3.23 -30.19
CA ALA A 101 13.65 -2.88 -30.18
C ALA A 101 14.12 -2.48 -28.77
N LEU A 102 13.30 -1.70 -28.03
CA LEU A 102 13.59 -1.32 -26.64
C LEU A 102 13.77 -2.55 -25.75
N LEU A 103 12.83 -3.47 -25.76
CA LEU A 103 12.87 -4.68 -24.93
C LEU A 103 14.07 -5.56 -25.26
N GLN A 104 14.44 -5.69 -26.54
CA GLN A 104 15.63 -6.42 -26.95
C GLN A 104 16.92 -5.79 -26.43
N GLN A 105 17.02 -4.46 -26.43
CA GLN A 105 18.19 -3.73 -25.96
C GLN A 105 18.30 -3.73 -24.44
N LEU A 106 17.16 -3.67 -23.71
CA LEU A 106 17.13 -3.69 -22.25
C LEU A 106 17.40 -5.08 -21.65
N THR A 107 17.02 -6.15 -22.37
CA THR A 107 17.18 -7.53 -21.85
C THR A 107 18.58 -7.84 -21.31
N PRO A 108 19.70 -7.52 -22.01
CA PRO A 108 21.04 -7.81 -21.48
C PRO A 108 21.50 -6.85 -20.37
N ILE A 109 20.83 -5.72 -20.18
CA ILE A 109 21.19 -4.70 -19.19
C ILE A 109 20.58 -5.00 -17.84
N VAL A 110 19.29 -5.36 -17.84
CA VAL A 110 18.47 -5.56 -16.65
C VAL A 110 17.92 -6.99 -16.53
N ASP A 111 18.54 -7.94 -17.19
CA ASP A 111 18.22 -9.39 -17.11
C ASP A 111 16.70 -9.67 -17.17
N LEU A 112 16.01 -9.13 -18.21
CA LEU A 112 14.55 -9.30 -18.38
C LEU A 112 14.20 -10.76 -18.63
N THR A 113 13.23 -11.25 -17.86
CA THR A 113 12.65 -12.57 -18.08
C THR A 113 11.50 -12.52 -19.09
N PRO A 114 11.15 -13.63 -19.75
CA PRO A 114 9.95 -13.71 -20.60
C PRO A 114 8.66 -13.37 -19.83
N GLN A 115 8.61 -13.65 -18.52
CA GLN A 115 7.48 -13.32 -17.67
C GLN A 115 7.35 -11.81 -17.46
N ASP A 116 8.45 -11.10 -17.15
CA ASP A 116 8.44 -9.63 -17.02
C ASP A 116 7.89 -8.95 -18.27
N ILE A 117 8.29 -9.46 -19.45
CA ILE A 117 7.83 -8.94 -20.73
C ILE A 117 6.33 -9.22 -20.95
N ALA A 118 5.85 -10.38 -20.51
CA ALA A 118 4.43 -10.75 -20.63
C ALA A 118 3.56 -9.88 -19.73
N ASP A 119 3.95 -9.73 -18.44
CA ASP A 119 3.26 -8.92 -17.46
C ASP A 119 3.25 -7.44 -17.87
N PHE A 120 4.38 -6.94 -18.36
CA PHE A 120 4.47 -5.58 -18.89
C PHE A 120 3.51 -5.32 -20.05
N ARG A 121 3.38 -6.29 -20.99
CA ARG A 121 2.45 -6.15 -22.11
C ARG A 121 1.00 -6.12 -21.65
N ASP A 122 0.66 -6.94 -20.67
CA ASP A 122 -0.68 -6.96 -20.09
C ASP A 122 -0.99 -5.62 -19.40
N ASP A 123 -0.08 -5.13 -18.57
CA ASP A 123 -0.21 -3.84 -17.89
C ASP A 123 -0.34 -2.67 -18.88
N MET A 124 0.39 -2.70 -20.00
CA MET A 124 0.26 -1.69 -21.06
C MET A 124 -1.14 -1.66 -21.70
N HIS A 125 -1.84 -2.79 -21.78
CA HIS A 125 -3.20 -2.83 -22.34
C HIS A 125 -4.23 -2.18 -21.41
N HIS A 126 -3.96 -2.16 -20.08
CA HIS A 126 -4.86 -1.63 -19.08
C HIS A 126 -4.50 -0.21 -18.62
N THR A 127 -3.33 0.30 -19.02
CA THR A 127 -2.80 1.60 -18.58
C THR A 127 -2.74 2.60 -19.74
N SER A 128 -2.96 3.89 -19.44
CA SER A 128 -2.83 4.96 -20.45
C SER A 128 -1.38 5.01 -20.95
N ARG A 129 -1.20 5.15 -22.28
CA ARG A 129 0.10 5.25 -22.93
C ARG A 129 1.00 6.40 -22.45
N TYR A 130 0.43 7.37 -21.76
CA TYR A 130 1.15 8.55 -21.21
C TYR A 130 1.57 8.36 -19.76
N LYS A 131 1.12 7.30 -19.10
CA LYS A 131 1.52 6.93 -17.74
C LYS A 131 2.70 5.97 -17.76
N GLU A 132 3.40 5.96 -16.66
CA GLU A 132 4.47 5.01 -16.40
C GLU A 132 3.90 3.61 -16.20
N VAL A 133 4.52 2.63 -16.85
CA VAL A 133 4.20 1.20 -16.73
C VAL A 133 5.44 0.48 -16.26
N THR A 134 5.32 -0.37 -15.24
CA THR A 134 6.44 -1.12 -14.68
C THR A 134 6.85 -2.24 -15.63
N LEU A 135 8.09 -2.20 -16.12
CA LEU A 135 8.68 -3.25 -16.96
C LEU A 135 9.28 -4.38 -16.12
N LYS A 136 9.97 -4.02 -15.04
CA LYS A 136 10.56 -4.98 -14.10
C LYS A 136 10.55 -4.40 -12.71
N SER A 137 10.11 -5.19 -11.74
CA SER A 137 10.23 -4.91 -10.31
C SER A 137 11.52 -5.52 -9.76
N ASP A 138 11.96 -5.04 -8.59
CA ASP A 138 13.07 -5.63 -7.82
C ASP A 138 14.41 -5.71 -8.60
N LEU A 139 14.80 -4.60 -9.19
CA LEU A 139 16.14 -4.53 -9.78
C LEU A 139 17.20 -4.66 -8.69
N SER A 140 18.19 -5.48 -8.96
CA SER A 140 19.42 -5.53 -8.15
C SER A 140 20.25 -4.27 -8.30
N ASP A 141 21.08 -3.97 -7.31
CA ASP A 141 22.01 -2.82 -7.38
C ASP A 141 22.91 -2.85 -8.63
N ILE A 142 23.26 -4.06 -9.08
CA ILE A 142 24.07 -4.26 -10.30
C ILE A 142 23.27 -3.86 -11.55
N GLU A 143 22.00 -4.25 -11.64
CA GLU A 143 21.13 -3.89 -12.77
C GLU A 143 20.85 -2.38 -12.79
N VAL A 144 20.60 -1.79 -11.60
CA VAL A 144 20.46 -0.33 -11.47
C VAL A 144 21.71 0.39 -11.95
N ALA A 145 22.89 -0.06 -11.53
CA ALA A 145 24.16 0.53 -11.97
C ALA A 145 24.39 0.37 -13.48
N ARG A 146 24.11 -0.81 -14.05
CA ARG A 146 24.22 -1.06 -15.50
C ARG A 146 23.25 -0.18 -16.28
N PHE A 147 22.02 -0.01 -15.79
CA PHE A 147 21.05 0.86 -16.45
C PHE A 147 21.46 2.32 -16.36
N ALA A 148 21.89 2.81 -15.20
CA ALA A 148 22.27 4.21 -14.99
C ALA A 148 23.39 4.67 -15.97
N VAL A 149 24.35 3.80 -16.27
CA VAL A 149 25.41 4.08 -17.27
C VAL A 149 24.84 4.20 -18.69
N ASN A 150 23.72 3.52 -18.99
CA ASN A 150 23.12 3.46 -20.32
C ASN A 150 21.81 4.30 -20.43
N GLU A 151 21.37 4.96 -19.38
CA GLU A 151 20.08 5.67 -19.29
C GLU A 151 19.87 6.67 -20.44
N PHE A 152 20.92 7.35 -20.86
CA PHE A 152 20.86 8.36 -21.93
C PHE A 152 20.49 7.75 -23.31
N HIS A 153 20.60 6.44 -23.48
CA HIS A 153 20.16 5.74 -24.72
C HIS A 153 18.66 5.40 -24.70
N PHE A 154 17.99 5.48 -23.54
CA PHE A 154 16.62 5.02 -23.35
C PHE A 154 15.67 6.14 -22.89
N PRO A 155 15.40 7.16 -23.75
CA PRO A 155 14.50 8.24 -23.39
C PRO A 155 13.09 7.69 -23.12
N GLY A 156 12.55 7.94 -21.92
CA GLY A 156 11.23 7.44 -21.51
C GLY A 156 11.28 6.14 -20.71
N VAL A 157 12.47 5.68 -20.35
CA VAL A 157 12.70 4.62 -19.37
C VAL A 157 13.38 5.22 -18.17
N THR A 158 12.91 4.94 -16.97
CA THR A 158 13.43 5.47 -15.70
C THR A 158 13.49 4.38 -14.65
N VAL A 159 14.45 4.51 -13.73
CA VAL A 159 14.51 3.70 -12.51
C VAL A 159 13.89 4.50 -11.38
N GLU A 160 12.86 3.95 -10.76
CA GLU A 160 12.21 4.52 -9.60
C GLU A 160 12.49 3.68 -8.36
N SER A 161 12.81 4.32 -7.23
CA SER A 161 12.89 3.67 -5.94
C SER A 161 11.53 3.64 -5.26
N TYR A 162 11.19 2.52 -4.62
CA TYR A 162 9.99 2.39 -3.82
C TYR A 162 10.27 1.62 -2.53
N GLN A 163 9.44 1.83 -1.51
CA GLN A 163 9.58 1.11 -0.26
C GLN A 163 8.69 -0.14 -0.26
N GLN A 164 9.26 -1.26 0.15
CA GLN A 164 8.55 -2.51 0.31
C GLN A 164 8.68 -3.02 1.74
N ARG A 165 7.57 -3.53 2.28
CA ARG A 165 7.56 -4.17 3.58
C ARG A 165 8.34 -5.47 3.56
N ALA A 166 9.20 -5.68 4.55
CA ALA A 166 10.04 -6.88 4.67
C ALA A 166 9.92 -7.48 6.08
N TYR A 167 9.88 -8.80 6.10
CA TYR A 167 9.78 -9.63 7.30
C TYR A 167 11.04 -10.48 7.43
N PRO A 168 12.12 -9.98 8.08
CA PRO A 168 13.43 -10.63 8.11
C PRO A 168 13.40 -12.02 8.75
N TYR A 169 12.48 -12.21 9.69
CA TYR A 169 12.34 -13.48 10.46
C TYR A 169 11.30 -14.44 9.87
N GLY A 170 10.74 -14.10 8.69
CA GLY A 170 9.88 -14.97 7.90
C GLY A 170 8.79 -15.69 8.73
N ALA A 171 8.82 -17.01 8.69
CA ALA A 171 7.80 -17.85 9.34
C ALA A 171 7.75 -17.73 10.87
N GLU A 172 8.86 -17.37 11.52
CA GLU A 172 8.96 -17.33 13.00
C GLU A 172 7.99 -16.32 13.64
N LEU A 173 7.65 -15.26 12.92
CA LEU A 173 6.82 -14.17 13.42
C LEU A 173 5.50 -13.96 12.67
N ALA A 174 5.24 -14.74 11.61
CA ALA A 174 4.11 -14.49 10.71
C ALA A 174 2.76 -14.42 11.44
N HIS A 175 2.52 -15.29 12.41
CA HIS A 175 1.26 -15.30 13.18
C HIS A 175 1.13 -14.17 14.20
N VAL A 176 2.23 -13.53 14.59
CA VAL A 176 2.23 -12.36 15.47
C VAL A 176 2.11 -11.09 14.67
N VAL A 177 3.10 -10.85 13.80
CA VAL A 177 3.16 -9.58 13.05
C VAL A 177 2.12 -9.53 11.93
N GLY A 178 1.74 -10.68 11.38
CA GLY A 178 0.88 -10.74 10.20
C GLY A 178 1.63 -10.33 8.93
N TYR A 179 0.91 -9.74 7.98
CA TYR A 179 1.50 -9.27 6.73
C TYR A 179 0.67 -8.15 6.11
N VAL A 180 1.32 -7.38 5.23
CA VAL A 180 0.64 -6.47 4.31
C VAL A 180 0.46 -7.17 2.96
N SER A 181 -0.61 -6.83 2.26
CA SER A 181 -0.86 -7.33 0.89
C SER A 181 -1.66 -6.31 0.10
N LYS A 182 -1.74 -6.50 -1.20
CA LYS A 182 -2.47 -5.62 -2.12
C LYS A 182 -3.89 -5.36 -1.61
N ILE A 183 -4.32 -4.10 -1.73
CA ILE A 183 -5.68 -3.66 -1.42
C ILE A 183 -6.62 -4.34 -2.40
N ASN A 184 -7.67 -5.00 -1.88
CA ASN A 184 -8.70 -5.63 -2.67
C ASN A 184 -10.04 -4.88 -2.56
N ASP A 185 -11.06 -5.29 -3.33
CA ASP A 185 -12.36 -4.62 -3.36
C ASP A 185 -13.05 -4.58 -1.98
N SER A 186 -12.86 -5.61 -1.16
CA SER A 186 -13.39 -5.63 0.22
C SER A 186 -12.71 -4.59 1.11
N ASP A 187 -11.41 -4.39 0.92
CA ASP A 187 -10.65 -3.38 1.67
C ASP A 187 -11.05 -1.97 1.21
N LEU A 188 -11.20 -1.75 -0.10
CA LEU A 188 -11.70 -0.47 -0.64
C LEU A 188 -13.07 -0.11 -0.05
N GLN A 189 -13.98 -1.08 0.04
CA GLN A 189 -15.28 -0.86 0.67
C GLN A 189 -15.19 -0.50 2.16
N LYS A 190 -14.22 -1.08 2.89
CA LYS A 190 -14.00 -0.75 4.31
C LYS A 190 -13.41 0.65 4.45
N LEU A 191 -12.43 1.01 3.60
CA LEU A 191 -11.82 2.34 3.57
C LEU A 191 -12.85 3.41 3.21
N ALA A 192 -13.71 3.17 2.22
CA ALA A 192 -14.81 4.04 1.84
C ALA A 192 -15.78 4.30 3.00
N LYS A 193 -16.18 3.24 3.70
CA LYS A 193 -17.05 3.36 4.88
C LYS A 193 -16.39 4.11 6.04
N ALA A 194 -15.06 4.05 6.14
CA ALA A 194 -14.28 4.75 7.15
C ALA A 194 -13.93 6.20 6.73
N GLY A 195 -14.14 6.59 5.47
CA GLY A 195 -13.72 7.88 4.92
C GLY A 195 -12.21 8.04 4.79
N GLU A 196 -11.48 6.94 4.61
CA GLU A 196 -10.00 6.92 4.58
C GLU A 196 -9.46 6.67 3.15
N GLU A 197 -10.31 6.66 2.11
CA GLU A 197 -9.90 6.36 0.72
C GLU A 197 -8.77 7.26 0.22
N GLU A 198 -8.86 8.55 0.51
CA GLU A 198 -7.84 9.53 0.10
C GLU A 198 -6.48 9.25 0.74
N ASN A 199 -6.47 8.75 1.98
CA ASN A 199 -5.24 8.42 2.70
C ASN A 199 -4.52 7.21 2.12
N TYR A 200 -5.19 6.37 1.33
CA TYR A 200 -4.62 5.20 0.65
C TYR A 200 -4.45 5.40 -0.86
N ALA A 201 -4.66 6.61 -1.37
CA ALA A 201 -4.60 6.88 -2.80
C ALA A 201 -3.21 6.66 -3.43
N ALA A 202 -2.14 6.75 -2.63
CA ALA A 202 -0.76 6.49 -3.05
C ALA A 202 -0.27 5.07 -2.75
N ASP A 203 -1.00 4.33 -1.89
CA ASP A 203 -0.59 3.02 -1.42
C ASP A 203 -1.32 1.90 -2.15
N HIS A 204 -0.58 0.83 -2.41
CA HIS A 204 -1.13 -0.37 -3.03
C HIS A 204 -1.33 -1.51 -2.02
N ASN A 205 -0.81 -1.39 -0.82
CA ASN A 205 -0.81 -2.42 0.21
C ASN A 205 -1.49 -1.95 1.50
N ILE A 206 -2.12 -2.91 2.20
CA ILE A 206 -2.76 -2.69 3.50
C ILE A 206 -2.45 -3.89 4.41
N GLY A 207 -2.36 -3.67 5.73
CA GLY A 207 -2.22 -4.73 6.71
C GLY A 207 -3.45 -5.64 6.75
N LYS A 208 -3.23 -6.95 6.63
CA LYS A 208 -4.33 -7.94 6.54
C LYS A 208 -4.58 -8.66 7.85
N GLN A 209 -3.55 -9.01 8.57
CA GLN A 209 -3.62 -9.84 9.77
C GLN A 209 -2.60 -9.40 10.82
N GLY A 210 -2.70 -9.94 12.04
CA GLY A 210 -1.76 -9.71 13.12
C GLY A 210 -1.66 -8.25 13.54
N ILE A 211 -0.47 -7.88 14.00
CA ILE A 211 -0.15 -6.50 14.40
C ILE A 211 -0.27 -5.54 13.21
N GLU A 212 0.14 -5.97 12.00
CA GLU A 212 0.01 -5.17 10.78
C GLU A 212 -1.44 -4.77 10.49
N GLY A 213 -2.39 -5.71 10.65
CA GLY A 213 -3.81 -5.43 10.42
C GLY A 213 -4.47 -4.69 11.58
N TYR A 214 -4.13 -5.04 12.82
CA TYR A 214 -4.77 -4.44 14.00
C TYR A 214 -4.36 -2.98 14.20
N TYR A 215 -3.07 -2.67 14.02
CA TYR A 215 -2.52 -1.33 14.16
C TYR A 215 -2.34 -0.62 12.82
N GLU A 216 -3.05 -1.04 11.78
CA GLU A 216 -2.97 -0.48 10.43
C GLU A 216 -2.98 1.04 10.42
N LYS A 217 -3.97 1.66 11.08
CA LYS A 217 -4.13 3.12 11.13
C LYS A 217 -2.94 3.84 11.78
N ALA A 218 -2.28 3.22 12.75
CA ALA A 218 -1.11 3.80 13.41
C ALA A 218 0.16 3.59 12.57
N LEU A 219 0.28 2.42 11.93
CA LEU A 219 1.45 2.05 11.14
C LEU A 219 1.48 2.74 9.77
N HIS A 220 0.33 2.99 9.14
CA HIS A 220 0.24 3.56 7.79
C HIS A 220 0.75 5.00 7.74
N GLY A 221 0.31 5.87 8.64
CA GLY A 221 0.62 7.29 8.63
C GLY A 221 -0.40 8.11 7.84
N THR A 222 0.03 9.26 7.33
CA THR A 222 -0.84 10.17 6.56
C THR A 222 -0.21 10.49 5.23
N THR A 223 -0.95 10.27 4.16
CA THR A 223 -0.55 10.54 2.78
C THR A 223 -0.33 12.04 2.56
N GLY A 224 0.81 12.37 1.93
CA GLY A 224 1.09 13.71 1.43
C GLY A 224 0.54 13.91 0.01
N TYR A 225 0.71 15.10 -0.53
CA TYR A 225 0.35 15.36 -1.93
C TYR A 225 1.22 16.42 -2.59
N GLN A 226 1.37 16.30 -3.90
CA GLN A 226 1.99 17.29 -4.77
C GLN A 226 0.93 17.88 -5.68
N GLU A 227 0.84 19.20 -5.70
CA GLU A 227 0.10 19.94 -6.72
C GLU A 227 1.03 20.18 -7.91
N VAL A 228 0.73 19.55 -9.04
CA VAL A 228 1.54 19.62 -10.25
C VAL A 228 0.75 20.22 -11.40
N GLU A 229 1.40 21.08 -12.17
CA GLU A 229 0.86 21.54 -13.46
C GLU A 229 1.12 20.45 -14.51
N VAL A 230 0.08 20.09 -15.24
CA VAL A 230 0.16 19.08 -16.30
C VAL A 230 -0.25 19.64 -17.64
N ASP A 231 0.37 19.16 -18.72
CA ASP A 231 -0.01 19.50 -20.08
C ASP A 231 -1.31 18.77 -20.51
N ASN A 232 -1.78 19.06 -21.72
CA ASN A 232 -2.97 18.43 -22.31
C ASN A 232 -2.87 16.89 -22.48
N HIS A 233 -1.68 16.32 -22.28
CA HIS A 233 -1.43 14.88 -22.30
C HIS A 233 -1.31 14.29 -20.89
N GLY A 234 -1.43 15.14 -19.85
CA GLY A 234 -1.31 14.76 -18.45
C GLY A 234 0.14 14.57 -17.96
N ARG A 235 1.14 15.10 -18.70
CA ARG A 235 2.55 15.06 -18.28
C ARG A 235 2.81 16.21 -17.32
N VAL A 236 3.55 15.92 -16.25
CA VAL A 236 3.96 16.93 -15.27
C VAL A 236 4.92 17.94 -15.93
N VAL A 237 4.53 19.21 -15.93
CA VAL A 237 5.33 20.35 -16.43
C VAL A 237 6.16 20.94 -15.31
N ARG A 238 5.54 21.17 -14.16
CA ARG A 238 6.22 21.68 -12.95
C ARG A 238 5.47 21.33 -11.67
N LEU A 239 6.22 21.30 -10.57
CA LEU A 239 5.69 21.22 -9.22
C LEU A 239 5.29 22.61 -8.74
N LEU A 240 4.06 22.77 -8.28
CA LEU A 240 3.53 24.03 -7.75
C LEU A 240 3.62 24.09 -6.24
N LYS A 241 3.22 23.01 -5.57
CA LYS A 241 3.20 22.89 -4.11
C LYS A 241 3.42 21.45 -3.69
N GLU A 242 4.06 21.25 -2.56
CA GLU A 242 4.23 19.95 -1.93
C GLU A 242 3.81 20.01 -0.47
N VAL A 243 3.01 19.04 -0.07
CA VAL A 243 2.70 18.74 1.33
C VAL A 243 3.28 17.37 1.63
N PRO A 244 4.36 17.30 2.42
CA PRO A 244 5.03 16.04 2.69
C PRO A 244 4.13 15.08 3.46
N PRO A 245 4.27 13.76 3.22
CA PRO A 245 3.55 12.76 3.99
C PRO A 245 4.06 12.71 5.44
N VAL A 246 3.18 12.26 6.34
CA VAL A 246 3.54 12.02 7.74
C VAL A 246 3.74 10.52 7.93
N ALA A 247 4.96 10.12 8.30
CA ALA A 247 5.29 8.71 8.52
C ALA A 247 4.43 8.06 9.60
N GLY A 248 4.15 6.78 9.44
CA GLY A 248 3.46 5.97 10.44
C GLY A 248 4.25 5.85 11.74
N LYS A 249 3.54 5.56 12.83
CA LYS A 249 4.14 5.39 14.16
C LYS A 249 4.82 4.04 14.29
N ASN A 250 5.99 4.01 14.89
CA ASN A 250 6.65 2.78 15.27
C ASN A 250 5.93 2.13 16.45
N ILE A 251 5.89 0.79 16.45
CA ILE A 251 5.26 -0.01 17.49
C ILE A 251 6.32 -0.87 18.17
N TYR A 252 6.32 -0.87 19.51
CA TYR A 252 7.17 -1.71 20.34
C TYR A 252 6.30 -2.76 21.00
N LEU A 253 6.61 -4.04 20.75
CA LEU A 253 5.91 -5.18 21.32
C LEU A 253 6.55 -5.57 22.67
N THR A 254 5.80 -6.27 23.49
CA THR A 254 6.34 -6.94 24.70
C THR A 254 7.10 -8.24 24.36
N LEU A 255 7.02 -8.69 23.10
CA LEU A 255 7.62 -9.92 22.59
C LEU A 255 9.15 -9.84 22.65
N ASP A 256 9.78 -10.96 23.04
CA ASP A 256 11.23 -11.16 23.03
C ASP A 256 11.59 -12.07 21.85
N LEU A 257 12.31 -11.51 20.87
CA LEU A 257 12.67 -12.24 19.66
C LEU A 257 13.51 -13.48 19.95
N HIS A 258 14.46 -13.40 20.89
CA HIS A 258 15.33 -14.51 21.19
C HIS A 258 14.56 -15.67 21.83
N LEU A 259 13.61 -15.37 22.70
CA LEU A 259 12.72 -16.37 23.29
C LEU A 259 11.83 -17.01 22.22
N GLN A 260 11.27 -16.21 21.30
CA GLN A 260 10.47 -16.67 20.17
C GLN A 260 11.26 -17.67 19.31
N GLN A 261 12.47 -17.30 18.90
CA GLN A 261 13.38 -18.14 18.09
C GLN A 261 13.80 -19.41 18.83
N TYR A 262 14.07 -19.31 20.12
CA TYR A 262 14.39 -20.47 20.93
C TYR A 262 13.26 -21.49 20.93
N ILE A 263 12.02 -21.06 21.15
CA ILE A 263 10.84 -21.93 21.15
C ILE A 263 10.67 -22.59 19.77
N GLU A 264 10.76 -21.84 18.67
CA GLU A 264 10.69 -22.37 17.30
C GLU A 264 11.76 -23.46 17.06
N SER A 265 12.98 -23.23 17.56
CA SER A 265 14.08 -24.17 17.42
C SER A 265 13.86 -25.50 18.18
N VAL A 266 13.15 -25.44 19.31
CA VAL A 266 12.79 -26.60 20.12
C VAL A 266 11.65 -27.41 19.48
N LEU A 267 10.66 -26.70 18.91
CA LEU A 267 9.49 -27.33 18.29
C LEU A 267 9.81 -28.08 17.00
N LYS A 268 10.84 -27.65 16.27
CA LYS A 268 11.30 -28.29 15.01
C LYS A 268 10.17 -28.58 14.01
N GLY A 269 9.21 -27.65 13.89
CA GLY A 269 8.08 -27.78 12.99
C GLY A 269 6.96 -28.72 13.44
N GLN A 270 7.00 -29.24 14.67
CA GLN A 270 5.88 -30.00 15.23
C GLN A 270 4.63 -29.10 15.34
N ARG A 271 3.44 -29.74 15.27
CA ARG A 271 2.18 -29.03 15.49
C ARG A 271 2.06 -28.63 16.95
N ALA A 272 2.21 -27.32 17.23
CA ALA A 272 2.16 -26.83 18.60
C ALA A 272 1.67 -25.37 18.65
N ALA A 273 1.15 -25.00 19.82
CA ALA A 273 0.89 -23.61 20.19
C ALA A 273 1.61 -23.34 21.52
N VAL A 274 2.43 -22.29 21.56
CA VAL A 274 3.14 -21.88 22.76
C VAL A 274 2.92 -20.41 23.02
N VAL A 275 2.56 -20.05 24.25
CA VAL A 275 2.44 -18.66 24.70
C VAL A 275 3.20 -18.53 26.02
N ALA A 276 4.13 -17.57 26.06
CA ALA A 276 4.82 -17.18 27.27
C ALA A 276 4.31 -15.80 27.70
N VAL A 277 3.85 -15.68 28.94
CA VAL A 277 3.30 -14.44 29.48
C VAL A 277 4.04 -14.06 30.74
N ASP A 278 4.44 -12.80 30.88
CA ASP A 278 4.97 -12.26 32.12
C ASP A 278 3.80 -12.08 33.13
N PRO A 279 3.79 -12.81 34.27
CA PRO A 279 2.68 -12.72 35.21
C PRO A 279 2.61 -11.38 35.95
N ARG A 280 3.66 -10.55 35.88
CA ARG A 280 3.74 -9.27 36.59
C ARG A 280 2.91 -8.17 35.93
N ASP A 281 2.89 -8.14 34.59
CA ASP A 281 2.23 -7.09 33.80
C ASP A 281 1.29 -7.63 32.71
N GLY A 282 1.27 -8.97 32.50
CA GLY A 282 0.48 -9.62 31.47
C GLY A 282 1.09 -9.49 30.05
N GLY A 283 2.33 -9.01 29.94
CA GLY A 283 3.01 -8.85 28.65
C GLY A 283 3.29 -10.21 28.01
N VAL A 284 2.94 -10.38 26.72
CA VAL A 284 3.23 -11.58 25.95
C VAL A 284 4.69 -11.52 25.50
N LEU A 285 5.52 -12.42 26.05
CA LEU A 285 6.95 -12.53 25.74
C LEU A 285 7.22 -13.35 24.49
N ALA A 286 6.41 -14.37 24.23
CA ALA A 286 6.48 -15.18 23.02
C ALA A 286 5.09 -15.72 22.67
N MET A 287 4.81 -15.85 21.37
CA MET A 287 3.58 -16.42 20.84
C MET A 287 3.90 -17.20 19.56
N VAL A 288 3.99 -18.51 19.68
CA VAL A 288 4.38 -19.41 18.60
C VAL A 288 3.21 -20.28 18.17
N SER A 289 2.98 -20.31 16.86
CA SER A 289 2.04 -21.25 16.21
C SER A 289 2.81 -22.04 15.15
N SER A 290 3.12 -23.28 15.43
CA SER A 290 3.94 -24.13 14.56
C SER A 290 3.11 -25.27 13.94
N PRO A 291 3.38 -25.67 12.67
CA PRO A 291 4.21 -24.98 11.70
C PRO A 291 3.57 -23.66 11.22
N SER A 292 4.40 -22.76 10.70
CA SER A 292 4.02 -21.42 10.23
C SER A 292 4.34 -21.26 8.74
N TYR A 293 4.21 -20.07 8.21
CA TYR A 293 4.43 -19.72 6.78
C TYR A 293 5.26 -18.45 6.65
N ASP A 294 5.95 -18.26 5.50
CA ASP A 294 6.65 -17.01 5.21
C ASP A 294 5.65 -15.95 4.73
N PRO A 295 5.57 -14.76 5.40
CA PRO A 295 4.70 -13.68 5.00
C PRO A 295 5.22 -12.86 3.81
N ASN A 296 6.52 -12.90 3.48
CA ASN A 296 7.11 -12.08 2.42
C ASN A 296 6.46 -12.24 1.04
N PRO A 297 6.12 -13.46 0.56
CA PRO A 297 5.45 -13.62 -0.73
C PRO A 297 4.09 -12.91 -0.82
N PHE A 298 3.38 -12.70 0.31
CA PHE A 298 2.07 -12.03 0.32
C PHE A 298 2.17 -10.53 0.02
N VAL A 299 3.30 -9.89 0.33
CA VAL A 299 3.53 -8.47 0.08
C VAL A 299 3.47 -8.13 -1.40
N ARG A 300 4.06 -9.01 -2.24
CA ARG A 300 4.12 -8.84 -3.70
C ARG A 300 2.89 -9.39 -4.42
N GLY A 301 2.11 -10.19 -3.71
CA GLY A 301 1.04 -11.01 -4.27
C GLY A 301 1.54 -12.43 -4.48
N ILE A 302 1.10 -13.34 -3.58
CA ILE A 302 1.47 -14.74 -3.64
C ILE A 302 0.85 -15.40 -4.89
N GLY A 303 1.66 -16.15 -5.64
CA GLY A 303 1.17 -16.89 -6.80
C GLY A 303 0.15 -17.96 -6.41
N TYR A 304 -0.82 -18.22 -7.30
CA TYR A 304 -1.92 -19.16 -7.06
C TYR A 304 -1.46 -20.53 -6.58
N GLN A 305 -0.43 -21.11 -7.21
CA GLN A 305 0.08 -22.43 -6.84
C GLN A 305 0.73 -22.44 -5.45
N ALA A 306 1.50 -21.41 -5.11
CA ALA A 306 2.13 -21.25 -3.80
C ALA A 306 1.07 -21.09 -2.69
N TYR A 307 0.05 -20.26 -2.93
CA TYR A 307 -1.06 -20.10 -1.99
C TYR A 307 -1.86 -21.40 -1.80
N ARG A 308 -2.15 -22.10 -2.90
CA ARG A 308 -2.85 -23.37 -2.89
C ARG A 308 -2.08 -24.44 -2.10
N SER A 309 -0.75 -24.49 -2.24
CA SER A 309 0.08 -25.42 -1.47
C SER A 309 0.02 -25.19 0.04
N LEU A 310 -0.12 -23.92 0.48
CA LEU A 310 -0.34 -23.59 1.90
C LEU A 310 -1.74 -23.97 2.38
N LEU A 311 -2.77 -23.80 1.56
CA LEU A 311 -4.15 -24.16 1.89
C LEU A 311 -4.36 -25.67 1.97
N GLU A 312 -3.77 -26.44 1.06
CA GLU A 312 -3.90 -27.89 0.97
C GLU A 312 -2.93 -28.63 1.88
N ASN A 313 -2.01 -27.91 2.53
CA ASN A 313 -1.05 -28.49 3.45
C ASN A 313 -1.79 -29.14 4.65
N PRO A 314 -1.59 -30.47 4.90
CA PRO A 314 -2.23 -31.15 6.01
C PRO A 314 -1.90 -30.57 7.38
N ASP A 315 -0.74 -29.92 7.51
CA ASP A 315 -0.32 -29.24 8.73
C ASP A 315 -0.94 -27.85 8.93
N ARG A 316 -1.72 -27.34 7.95
CA ARG A 316 -2.46 -26.09 8.01
C ARG A 316 -1.64 -24.92 8.57
N PRO A 317 -0.53 -24.52 7.93
CA PRO A 317 0.39 -23.50 8.44
C PRO A 317 -0.27 -22.10 8.53
N LEU A 318 -1.34 -21.83 7.79
CA LEU A 318 -2.06 -20.55 7.83
C LEU A 318 -2.94 -20.37 9.07
N ILE A 319 -3.22 -21.44 9.84
CA ILE A 319 -4.03 -21.34 11.05
C ILE A 319 -3.17 -20.88 12.22
N ASN A 320 -3.57 -19.77 12.85
CA ASN A 320 -2.98 -19.36 14.12
C ASN A 320 -3.52 -20.25 15.25
N ARG A 321 -2.74 -21.26 15.63
CA ARG A 321 -3.11 -22.23 16.65
C ARG A 321 -3.27 -21.63 18.04
N VAL A 322 -2.60 -20.51 18.31
CA VAL A 322 -2.72 -19.83 19.61
C VAL A 322 -4.09 -19.18 19.75
N THR A 323 -4.59 -18.52 18.70
CA THR A 323 -5.84 -17.74 18.77
C THR A 323 -7.07 -18.46 18.23
N GLN A 324 -6.87 -19.43 17.34
CA GLN A 324 -7.94 -20.18 16.64
C GLN A 324 -8.00 -21.66 17.01
N GLY A 325 -6.98 -22.17 17.73
CA GLY A 325 -6.95 -23.56 18.17
C GLY A 325 -8.01 -23.85 19.23
N LEU A 326 -8.69 -24.99 19.10
CA LEU A 326 -9.67 -25.46 20.06
C LEU A 326 -9.07 -26.63 20.82
N TYR A 327 -8.71 -26.42 22.08
CA TYR A 327 -8.07 -27.40 22.94
C TYR A 327 -8.91 -27.66 24.17
N PRO A 328 -9.04 -28.94 24.64
CA PRO A 328 -9.70 -29.21 25.90
C PRO A 328 -8.85 -28.65 27.05
N PRO A 329 -9.43 -27.75 27.88
CA PRO A 329 -8.66 -27.02 28.90
C PRO A 329 -8.23 -27.95 30.07
N ALA A 330 -8.78 -29.13 30.19
CA ALA A 330 -8.51 -30.10 31.24
C ALA A 330 -8.49 -29.46 32.64
N SER A 331 -7.48 -29.80 33.51
CA SER A 331 -7.39 -29.29 34.89
C SER A 331 -6.95 -27.81 34.97
N THR A 332 -6.49 -27.18 33.86
CA THR A 332 -6.04 -25.79 33.86
C THR A 332 -7.18 -24.81 34.11
N VAL A 333 -8.43 -25.18 33.83
CA VAL A 333 -9.61 -24.34 34.05
C VAL A 333 -10.10 -24.37 35.51
N LYS A 334 -9.70 -25.35 36.31
CA LYS A 334 -10.22 -25.55 37.68
C LYS A 334 -10.06 -24.33 38.62
N PRO A 335 -8.91 -23.63 38.64
CA PRO A 335 -8.78 -22.39 39.45
C PRO A 335 -9.81 -21.32 39.08
N TYR A 336 -10.08 -21.14 37.79
CA TYR A 336 -11.07 -20.16 37.30
C TYR A 336 -12.51 -20.57 37.66
N MET A 337 -12.82 -21.89 37.56
CA MET A 337 -14.12 -22.41 38.00
C MET A 337 -14.29 -22.24 39.51
N ALA A 338 -13.26 -22.48 40.31
CA ALA A 338 -13.29 -22.29 41.76
C ALA A 338 -13.53 -20.81 42.11
N LEU A 339 -12.83 -19.87 41.46
CA LEU A 339 -13.04 -18.43 41.65
C LEU A 339 -14.47 -18.01 41.25
N SER A 340 -14.98 -18.51 40.15
CA SER A 340 -16.36 -18.25 39.70
C SER A 340 -17.38 -18.79 40.71
N ALA A 341 -17.18 -20.02 41.22
CA ALA A 341 -18.05 -20.60 42.24
C ALA A 341 -18.04 -19.82 43.56
N LEU A 342 -16.87 -19.38 44.02
CA LEU A 342 -16.74 -18.54 45.19
C LEU A 342 -17.45 -17.19 45.05
N SER A 343 -17.33 -16.58 43.87
CA SER A 343 -18.02 -15.32 43.55
C SER A 343 -19.54 -15.46 43.50
N ALA A 344 -20.02 -16.59 42.99
CA ALA A 344 -21.48 -16.87 42.87
C ALA A 344 -22.15 -17.22 44.21
N VAL A 345 -21.42 -17.81 45.15
CA VAL A 345 -21.96 -18.30 46.47
C VAL A 345 -21.88 -17.20 47.55
N GLY A 346 -21.48 -15.98 47.25
CA GLY A 346 -21.53 -14.86 48.22
C GLY A 346 -20.60 -15.02 49.41
N GLY A 347 -19.39 -15.47 49.22
CA GLY A 347 -18.30 -15.35 50.22
C GLY A 347 -18.25 -16.40 51.33
N HIS A 348 -19.03 -17.46 51.29
CA HIS A 348 -18.88 -18.59 52.19
C HIS A 348 -18.07 -19.69 51.52
N ALA A 349 -16.74 -19.62 51.67
CA ALA A 349 -15.88 -20.71 51.27
C ALA A 349 -16.20 -21.93 52.17
N ALA A 350 -16.69 -22.99 51.55
CA ALA A 350 -16.70 -24.30 52.23
C ALA A 350 -15.26 -24.67 52.63
N PRO A 351 -15.02 -25.23 53.79
CA PRO A 351 -13.70 -25.68 54.18
C PRO A 351 -13.13 -26.61 53.08
N PRO A 352 -11.83 -26.51 52.78
CA PRO A 352 -11.25 -27.38 51.76
C PRO A 352 -11.50 -28.85 52.13
N PRO A 353 -11.84 -29.70 51.15
CA PRO A 353 -12.03 -31.13 51.40
C PRO A 353 -10.74 -31.70 51.99
N PRO A 354 -10.84 -32.63 52.92
CA PRO A 354 -9.66 -33.27 53.51
C PRO A 354 -8.76 -33.81 52.43
N PRO A 355 -7.43 -33.69 52.55
CA PRO A 355 -6.50 -34.23 51.56
C PRO A 355 -6.78 -35.72 51.34
N PRO A 356 -6.74 -36.18 50.07
CA PRO A 356 -6.94 -37.63 49.81
C PRO A 356 -5.92 -38.45 50.58
N PRO A 357 -6.31 -39.62 51.06
CA PRO A 357 -5.40 -40.51 51.77
C PRO A 357 -4.14 -40.74 50.94
N ARG A 358 -2.97 -40.55 51.52
CA ARG A 358 -1.70 -40.81 50.81
C ARG A 358 -1.71 -42.25 50.33
N PRO A 359 -1.42 -42.53 49.06
CA PRO A 359 -1.28 -43.87 48.56
C PRO A 359 -0.17 -44.60 49.38
N PRO A 360 -0.31 -45.90 49.69
CA PRO A 360 0.69 -46.64 50.42
C PRO A 360 2.03 -46.51 49.70
N ARG A 361 3.08 -46.20 50.48
CA ARG A 361 4.46 -46.14 49.98
C ARG A 361 4.80 -47.52 49.39
N GLY A 362 4.87 -47.64 48.07
CA GLY A 362 5.37 -48.88 47.49
C GLY A 362 4.93 -49.26 46.08
N THR A 363 4.12 -48.47 45.37
CA THR A 363 3.77 -48.83 43.98
C THR A 363 3.78 -47.60 43.07
N THR A 364 4.95 -47.05 42.82
CA THR A 364 5.15 -46.19 41.66
C THR A 364 5.56 -47.00 40.45
N LYS A 365 4.60 -47.53 39.72
CA LYS A 365 4.84 -47.80 38.29
C LYS A 365 4.71 -46.44 37.57
N SER A 366 5.85 -45.87 37.24
CA SER A 366 5.90 -44.72 36.33
C SER A 366 5.44 -45.19 34.95
N VAL A 367 4.23 -44.84 34.56
CA VAL A 367 3.86 -44.81 33.16
C VAL A 367 4.39 -43.50 32.63
N ALA A 368 5.54 -43.53 32.00
CA ALA A 368 6.04 -42.43 31.20
C ALA A 368 5.25 -42.42 29.89
N THR A 369 4.29 -41.51 29.79
CA THR A 369 3.67 -41.14 28.54
C THR A 369 3.79 -39.62 28.41
N GLY A 370 4.55 -39.20 27.40
CA GLY A 370 4.65 -37.84 26.99
C GLY A 370 5.90 -37.13 27.48
N SER A 371 6.80 -36.87 26.59
CA SER A 371 8.03 -36.12 26.78
C SER A 371 7.75 -34.61 26.95
N GLY A 372 7.20 -34.25 28.11
CA GLY A 372 7.15 -32.84 28.51
C GLY A 372 8.21 -32.59 29.58
N ARG A 373 9.27 -31.87 29.27
CA ARG A 373 10.16 -31.28 30.28
C ARG A 373 9.61 -29.92 30.65
N PRO A 374 9.35 -29.63 31.92
CA PRO A 374 9.06 -28.25 32.31
C PRO A 374 10.35 -27.44 32.20
N VAL A 375 10.30 -26.39 31.43
CA VAL A 375 11.25 -25.29 31.47
C VAL A 375 10.51 -24.19 32.23
N ASP A 376 11.12 -23.61 33.25
CA ASP A 376 10.49 -22.68 34.20
C ASP A 376 9.41 -21.76 33.57
N GLY A 377 8.13 -22.12 33.81
CA GLY A 377 6.97 -21.35 33.38
C GLY A 377 6.45 -21.61 31.95
N LEU A 378 7.05 -22.46 31.15
CA LEU A 378 6.60 -22.75 29.79
C LEU A 378 5.92 -24.14 29.74
N MET A 379 4.64 -24.19 29.36
CA MET A 379 3.96 -25.45 29.05
C MET A 379 3.96 -25.66 27.53
N VAL A 380 4.59 -26.73 27.07
CA VAL A 380 4.48 -27.23 25.70
C VAL A 380 3.45 -28.34 25.67
N THR A 381 2.35 -28.16 24.97
CA THR A 381 1.33 -29.19 24.77
C THR A 381 1.50 -29.79 23.39
N ASP A 382 1.86 -31.08 23.34
CA ASP A 382 1.94 -31.87 22.10
C ASP A 382 0.53 -32.25 21.63
N MET A 383 0.23 -31.96 20.37
CA MET A 383 -1.06 -32.27 19.75
C MET A 383 -0.90 -33.39 18.74
N ALA A 384 -0.87 -34.60 19.25
CA ALA A 384 -1.09 -35.79 18.42
C ALA A 384 -2.60 -36.06 18.37
N GLU A 385 -3.23 -35.67 17.25
CA GLU A 385 -4.32 -36.28 16.49
C GLU A 385 -4.82 -35.31 15.42
#